data_58ccff9554fb78541cce69963e334862
#
_entry.id   58ccff9554fb78541cce69963e334862
#
_cell.length_a   1.000
_cell.length_b   1.000
_cell.length_c   1.000
_cell.angle_alpha   90.00
_cell.angle_beta   90.00
_cell.angle_gamma   90.00
#
_symmetry.space_group_name_H-M   'P 1'
#
loop_
_entity.id
_entity.type
_entity.pdbx_description
1 polymer ?
#
loop_
_entity_poly.entity_id
_entity_poly.type
_entity_poly.pdbx_seq_one_letter_code
_entity_poly.pdbx_strand_id
1 'polypeptide(L)'
;GAAPFDLLEFGAASAVILALMPQIGEQVDFLRFLPPNGVQKWRHRISVFLAGPGWVVVGVPKLLAGSFLAVLTLATGTPAREAADPAHMYLTAFVYMIPNETTALLLMAAFVVVSQLKINVMNAYAGSLAWSNFFSRLTHSHPGRVVWLVFNVAIALLLMELGIYRLLEATLGIFSIIAMAW
;
A
#
# COMPACT_ATOMS: atom_id res chain seq x y z
N GLY A 1 5.55 8.86 -30.65
CA GLY A 1 5.08 7.50 -30.87
C GLY A 1 5.02 6.78 -29.54
N ALA A 2 4.13 5.81 -29.38
CA ALA A 2 4.09 4.98 -28.20
C ALA A 2 5.44 4.22 -28.07
N ALA A 3 5.97 4.15 -26.86
CA ALA A 3 7.17 3.37 -26.59
C ALA A 3 6.89 1.88 -26.94
N PRO A 4 7.86 1.14 -27.50
CA PRO A 4 7.67 -0.27 -27.74
C PRO A 4 7.46 -1.01 -26.42
N PHE A 5 6.75 -2.13 -26.45
CA PHE A 5 6.54 -2.99 -25.28
C PHE A 5 7.88 -3.55 -24.83
N ASP A 6 8.22 -3.31 -23.55
CA ASP A 6 9.42 -3.85 -22.90
C ASP A 6 9.00 -4.94 -21.91
N LEU A 7 9.46 -6.18 -22.17
CA LEU A 7 9.15 -7.34 -21.33
C LEU A 7 9.77 -7.23 -19.93
N LEU A 8 10.92 -6.59 -19.81
CA LEU A 8 11.61 -6.43 -18.53
C LEU A 8 10.85 -5.43 -17.63
N GLU A 9 10.43 -4.29 -18.18
CA GLU A 9 9.61 -3.31 -17.47
C GLU A 9 8.24 -3.89 -17.08
N PHE A 10 7.61 -4.65 -18.00
CA PHE A 10 6.38 -5.36 -17.70
C PHE A 10 6.56 -6.39 -16.58
N GLY A 11 7.66 -7.15 -16.61
CA GLY A 11 8.02 -8.11 -15.58
C GLY A 11 8.24 -7.44 -14.22
N ALA A 12 8.96 -6.31 -14.18
CA ALA A 12 9.18 -5.55 -12.96
C ALA A 12 7.86 -5.01 -12.36
N ALA A 13 7.00 -4.44 -13.18
CA ALA A 13 5.67 -3.97 -12.73
C ALA A 13 4.80 -5.12 -12.23
N SER A 14 4.80 -6.25 -12.92
CA SER A 14 4.07 -7.47 -12.51
C SER A 14 4.60 -8.02 -11.19
N ALA A 15 5.91 -8.01 -10.96
CA ALA A 15 6.53 -8.44 -9.71
C ALA A 15 6.05 -7.63 -8.51
N VAL A 16 5.92 -6.29 -8.65
CA VAL A 16 5.39 -5.42 -7.60
C VAL A 16 3.94 -5.78 -7.28
N ILE A 17 3.10 -5.99 -8.30
CA ILE A 17 1.69 -6.37 -8.09
C ILE A 17 1.58 -7.72 -7.38
N LEU A 18 2.38 -8.70 -7.79
CA LEU A 18 2.39 -10.04 -7.21
C LEU A 18 2.93 -10.06 -5.77
N ALA A 19 3.89 -9.19 -5.44
CA ALA A 19 4.36 -9.01 -4.06
C ALA A 19 3.25 -8.53 -3.10
N LEU A 20 2.23 -7.84 -3.63
CA LEU A 20 1.09 -7.36 -2.85
C LEU A 20 -0.05 -8.38 -2.74
N MET A 21 -0.04 -9.47 -3.54
CA MET A 21 -1.09 -10.48 -3.50
C MET A 21 -1.31 -11.13 -2.12
N PRO A 22 -0.27 -11.43 -1.31
CA PRO A 22 -0.47 -11.99 0.03
C PRO A 22 -1.32 -11.11 0.95
N GLN A 23 -1.42 -9.80 0.70
CA GLN A 23 -2.31 -8.89 1.44
C GLN A 23 -3.79 -9.25 1.30
N ILE A 24 -4.17 -10.00 0.27
CA ILE A 24 -5.53 -10.53 0.13
C ILE A 24 -5.90 -11.42 1.35
N GLY A 25 -4.93 -12.16 1.89
CA GLY A 25 -5.09 -12.96 3.10
C GLY A 25 -5.43 -12.14 4.35
N GLU A 26 -4.99 -10.89 4.43
CA GLU A 26 -5.29 -10.00 5.55
C GLU A 26 -6.79 -9.66 5.66
N GLN A 27 -7.54 -9.79 4.57
CA GLN A 27 -8.99 -9.57 4.56
C GLN A 27 -9.72 -10.46 5.57
N VAL A 28 -9.25 -11.67 5.79
CA VAL A 28 -9.81 -12.61 6.76
C VAL A 28 -9.79 -12.06 8.18
N ASP A 29 -8.75 -11.31 8.53
CA ASP A 29 -8.59 -10.70 9.85
C ASP A 29 -9.67 -9.67 10.17
N PHE A 30 -10.24 -9.04 9.15
CA PHE A 30 -11.33 -8.07 9.28
C PHE A 30 -12.70 -8.73 9.08
N LEU A 31 -12.82 -9.64 8.13
CA LEU A 31 -14.07 -10.33 7.81
C LEU A 31 -14.63 -11.14 8.99
N ARG A 32 -13.77 -11.66 9.86
CA ARG A 32 -14.18 -12.41 11.07
C ARG A 32 -15.02 -11.60 12.07
N PHE A 33 -14.97 -10.27 11.99
CA PHE A 33 -15.78 -9.41 12.86
C PHE A 33 -17.17 -9.09 12.28
N LEU A 34 -17.46 -9.57 11.08
CA LEU A 34 -18.77 -9.36 10.47
C LEU A 34 -19.85 -10.19 11.20
N PRO A 35 -21.02 -9.60 11.47
CA PRO A 35 -22.11 -10.34 12.12
C PRO A 35 -22.63 -11.45 11.20
N PRO A 36 -22.79 -12.69 11.71
CA PRO A 36 -23.19 -13.84 10.91
C PRO A 36 -24.58 -13.67 10.25
N ASN A 37 -25.48 -12.91 10.89
CA ASN A 37 -26.84 -12.67 10.40
C ASN A 37 -26.94 -11.62 9.28
N GLY A 38 -25.83 -10.92 8.97
CA GLY A 38 -25.78 -9.92 7.92
C GLY A 38 -25.62 -10.50 6.51
N VAL A 39 -25.11 -11.73 6.39
CA VAL A 39 -24.69 -12.35 5.12
C VAL A 39 -25.82 -12.53 4.12
N GLN A 40 -27.08 -12.60 4.56
CA GLN A 40 -28.24 -12.77 3.69
C GLN A 40 -28.71 -11.47 3.02
N LYS A 41 -28.31 -10.30 3.51
CA LYS A 41 -28.70 -9.02 2.92
C LYS A 41 -27.84 -8.69 1.71
N TRP A 42 -28.44 -8.36 0.58
CA TRP A 42 -27.77 -7.98 -0.66
C TRP A 42 -26.71 -6.88 -0.44
N ARG A 43 -27.06 -5.86 0.33
CA ARG A 43 -26.13 -4.78 0.65
C ARG A 43 -24.86 -5.27 1.36
N HIS A 44 -25.00 -6.22 2.28
CA HIS A 44 -23.86 -6.82 2.97
C HIS A 44 -22.97 -7.63 2.01
N ARG A 45 -23.58 -8.43 1.13
CA ARG A 45 -22.84 -9.20 0.11
C ARG A 45 -22.06 -8.31 -0.83
N ILE A 46 -22.65 -7.19 -1.30
CA ILE A 46 -21.95 -6.20 -2.12
C ILE A 46 -20.79 -5.58 -1.34
N SER A 47 -21.01 -5.18 -0.09
CA SER A 47 -19.95 -4.56 0.73
C SER A 47 -18.77 -5.51 0.95
N VAL A 48 -19.03 -6.78 1.22
CA VAL A 48 -17.99 -7.80 1.37
C VAL A 48 -17.28 -8.06 0.03
N PHE A 49 -18.02 -8.11 -1.08
CA PHE A 49 -17.41 -8.25 -2.39
C PHE A 49 -16.52 -7.07 -2.75
N LEU A 50 -16.99 -5.83 -2.53
CA LEU A 50 -16.22 -4.62 -2.82
C LEU A 50 -15.01 -4.47 -1.89
N ALA A 51 -15.12 -4.87 -0.63
CA ALA A 51 -14.02 -4.83 0.33
C ALA A 51 -12.98 -5.95 0.09
N GLY A 52 -13.39 -7.07 -0.48
CA GLY A 52 -12.54 -8.21 -0.83
C GLY A 52 -12.10 -8.14 -2.31
N PRO A 53 -12.50 -9.11 -3.14
CA PRO A 53 -12.03 -9.21 -4.53
C PRO A 53 -12.41 -8.00 -5.40
N GLY A 54 -13.48 -7.30 -5.06
CA GLY A 54 -13.95 -6.12 -5.81
C GLY A 54 -13.02 -4.92 -5.73
N TRP A 55 -12.08 -4.88 -4.78
CA TRP A 55 -11.09 -3.80 -4.73
C TRP A 55 -10.18 -3.79 -5.96
N VAL A 56 -10.01 -4.92 -6.64
CA VAL A 56 -9.28 -5.00 -7.92
C VAL A 56 -9.92 -4.09 -8.95
N VAL A 57 -11.26 -4.04 -9.01
CA VAL A 57 -12.01 -3.15 -9.91
C VAL A 57 -11.72 -1.68 -9.62
N VAL A 58 -11.55 -1.32 -8.34
CA VAL A 58 -11.15 0.04 -7.91
C VAL A 58 -9.65 0.26 -8.11
N GLY A 59 -8.86 -0.80 -8.02
CA GLY A 59 -7.41 -0.77 -8.21
C GLY A 59 -7.00 -0.35 -9.62
N VAL A 60 -7.69 -0.84 -10.65
CA VAL A 60 -7.39 -0.49 -12.05
C VAL A 60 -7.47 1.01 -12.31
N PRO A 61 -8.57 1.72 -11.99
CA PRO A 61 -8.61 3.18 -12.11
C PRO A 61 -7.53 3.90 -11.30
N LYS A 62 -7.16 3.38 -10.12
CA LYS A 62 -6.07 3.96 -9.30
C LYS A 62 -4.72 3.84 -9.99
N LEU A 63 -4.43 2.69 -10.60
CA LEU A 63 -3.19 2.49 -11.37
C LEU A 63 -3.14 3.43 -12.58
N LEU A 64 -4.23 3.55 -13.31
CA LEU A 64 -4.32 4.48 -14.44
C LEU A 64 -4.16 5.93 -14.00
N ALA A 65 -4.80 6.33 -12.89
CA ALA A 65 -4.65 7.67 -12.33
C ALA A 65 -3.21 7.92 -11.87
N GLY A 66 -2.56 6.97 -11.20
CA GLY A 66 -1.16 7.06 -10.80
C GLY A 66 -0.23 7.20 -12.01
N SER A 67 -0.42 6.40 -13.05
CA SER A 67 0.34 6.50 -14.30
C SER A 67 0.14 7.86 -14.97
N PHE A 68 -1.08 8.38 -15.00
CA PHE A 68 -1.39 9.71 -15.51
C PHE A 68 -0.67 10.80 -14.70
N LEU A 69 -0.68 10.73 -13.37
CA LEU A 69 0.03 11.69 -12.52
C LEU A 69 1.54 11.64 -12.73
N ALA A 70 2.13 10.47 -12.91
CA ALA A 70 3.54 10.33 -13.23
C ALA A 70 3.90 11.02 -14.56
N VAL A 71 3.09 10.79 -15.60
CA VAL A 71 3.28 11.45 -16.90
C VAL A 71 3.10 12.96 -16.79
N LEU A 72 2.11 13.42 -16.04
CA LEU A 72 1.88 14.85 -15.79
C LEU A 72 3.09 15.48 -15.09
N THR A 73 3.64 14.81 -14.08
CA THR A 73 4.81 15.28 -13.34
C THR A 73 6.06 15.32 -14.24
N LEU A 74 6.26 14.33 -15.10
CA LEU A 74 7.32 14.36 -16.12
C LEU A 74 7.14 15.52 -17.11
N ALA A 75 5.90 15.80 -17.51
CA ALA A 75 5.59 16.90 -18.43
C ALA A 75 5.89 18.28 -17.84
N THR A 76 5.93 18.43 -16.51
CA THR A 76 6.36 19.67 -15.84
C THR A 76 7.89 19.84 -15.78
N GLY A 77 8.66 18.91 -16.36
CA GLY A 77 10.13 18.94 -16.37
C GLY A 77 10.80 18.32 -15.16
N THR A 78 10.02 17.66 -14.28
CA THR A 78 10.55 16.95 -13.11
C THR A 78 11.38 15.74 -13.55
N PRO A 79 12.59 15.51 -12.99
CA PRO A 79 13.39 14.33 -13.31
C PRO A 79 12.63 13.03 -13.05
N ALA A 80 12.82 12.02 -13.90
CA ALA A 80 12.07 10.75 -13.83
C ALA A 80 12.12 10.07 -12.45
N ARG A 81 13.24 10.21 -11.73
CA ARG A 81 13.40 9.67 -10.39
C ARG A 81 12.47 10.35 -9.37
N GLU A 82 12.30 11.65 -9.46
CA GLU A 82 11.43 12.44 -8.58
C GLU A 82 9.97 12.34 -9.03
N ALA A 83 9.72 12.22 -10.33
CA ALA A 83 8.39 12.01 -10.88
C ALA A 83 7.78 10.65 -10.50
N ALA A 84 8.60 9.70 -10.07
CA ALA A 84 8.14 8.42 -9.51
C ALA A 84 7.74 8.53 -8.01
N ASP A 85 8.10 9.63 -7.33
CA ASP A 85 7.73 9.85 -5.93
C ASP A 85 6.26 10.29 -5.82
N PRO A 86 5.41 9.56 -5.06
CA PRO A 86 4.02 9.93 -4.86
C PRO A 86 3.80 11.34 -4.32
N ALA A 87 4.70 11.84 -3.48
CA ALA A 87 4.59 13.20 -2.93
C ALA A 87 4.69 14.27 -4.04
N HIS A 88 5.64 14.10 -4.97
CA HIS A 88 5.78 14.98 -6.12
C HIS A 88 4.58 14.88 -7.08
N MET A 89 4.08 13.67 -7.31
CA MET A 89 2.88 13.48 -8.13
C MET A 89 1.65 14.18 -7.56
N TYR A 90 1.42 14.06 -6.26
CA TYR A 90 0.30 14.73 -5.61
C TYR A 90 0.49 16.24 -5.60
N LEU A 91 1.69 16.74 -5.29
CA LEU A 91 1.96 18.18 -5.32
C LEU A 91 1.70 18.76 -6.70
N THR A 92 2.19 18.11 -7.76
CA THR A 92 1.96 18.53 -9.15
C THR A 92 0.45 18.60 -9.46
N ALA A 93 -0.32 17.58 -9.04
CA ALA A 93 -1.77 17.57 -9.25
C ALA A 93 -2.47 18.71 -8.52
N PHE A 94 -2.10 18.96 -7.24
CA PHE A 94 -2.71 20.03 -6.45
C PHE A 94 -2.35 21.42 -7.00
N VAL A 95 -1.09 21.65 -7.39
CA VAL A 95 -0.65 22.91 -8.00
C VAL A 95 -1.33 23.15 -9.34
N TYR A 96 -1.56 22.11 -10.13
CA TYR A 96 -2.30 22.23 -11.39
C TYR A 96 -3.77 22.66 -11.19
N MET A 97 -4.39 22.22 -10.08
CA MET A 97 -5.79 22.52 -9.77
C MET A 97 -5.97 23.82 -8.99
N ILE A 98 -4.98 24.22 -8.21
CA ILE A 98 -5.05 25.33 -7.26
C ILE A 98 -3.94 26.33 -7.56
N PRO A 99 -4.28 27.55 -8.03
CA PRO A 99 -3.26 28.53 -8.44
C PRO A 99 -2.34 29.03 -7.31
N ASN A 100 -2.81 28.96 -6.06
CA ASN A 100 -2.01 29.34 -4.90
C ASN A 100 -1.16 28.18 -4.41
N GLU A 101 0.15 28.24 -4.60
CA GLU A 101 1.11 27.17 -4.26
C GLU A 101 1.08 26.80 -2.78
N THR A 102 0.96 27.78 -1.88
CA THR A 102 0.89 27.52 -0.43
C THR A 102 -0.37 26.73 -0.07
N THR A 103 -1.51 27.12 -0.65
CA THR A 103 -2.78 26.41 -0.44
C THR A 103 -2.72 25.00 -1.03
N ALA A 104 -2.16 24.83 -2.21
CA ALA A 104 -1.96 23.54 -2.85
C ALA A 104 -1.08 22.61 -1.98
N LEU A 105 0.03 23.13 -1.45
CA LEU A 105 0.91 22.38 -0.55
C LEU A 105 0.21 21.96 0.74
N LEU A 106 -0.52 22.85 1.38
CA LEU A 106 -1.24 22.55 2.64
C LEU A 106 -2.34 21.50 2.43
N LEU A 107 -3.09 21.62 1.34
CA LEU A 107 -4.15 20.64 1.01
C LEU A 107 -3.56 19.29 0.63
N MET A 108 -2.47 19.27 -0.13
CA MET A 108 -1.74 18.03 -0.43
C MET A 108 -1.20 17.38 0.85
N ALA A 109 -0.56 18.15 1.73
CA ALA A 109 -0.05 17.64 2.99
C ALA A 109 -1.18 17.06 3.86
N ALA A 110 -2.31 17.75 3.99
CA ALA A 110 -3.49 17.26 4.70
C ALA A 110 -4.02 15.96 4.07
N PHE A 111 -4.12 15.90 2.75
CA PHE A 111 -4.54 14.71 2.02
C PHE A 111 -3.61 13.52 2.30
N VAL A 112 -2.30 13.73 2.23
CA VAL A 112 -1.30 12.68 2.50
C VAL A 112 -1.39 12.20 3.94
N VAL A 113 -1.46 13.11 4.92
CA VAL A 113 -1.59 12.74 6.34
C VAL A 113 -2.85 11.90 6.58
N VAL A 114 -4.01 12.34 6.09
CA VAL A 114 -5.27 11.60 6.27
C VAL A 114 -5.22 10.22 5.60
N SER A 115 -4.67 10.12 4.38
CA SER A 115 -4.55 8.86 3.68
C SER A 115 -3.58 7.89 4.39
N GLN A 116 -2.45 8.39 4.89
CA GLN A 116 -1.44 7.56 5.57
C GLN A 116 -1.88 7.13 6.96
N LEU A 117 -2.65 7.91 7.69
CA LEU A 117 -3.18 7.50 9.01
C LEU A 117 -3.92 6.17 8.94
N LYS A 118 -4.82 6.01 7.97
CA LYS A 118 -5.56 4.76 7.79
C LYS A 118 -4.63 3.60 7.47
N ILE A 119 -3.73 3.77 6.51
CA ILE A 119 -2.81 2.71 6.07
C ILE A 119 -1.91 2.30 7.23
N ASN A 120 -1.33 3.24 7.95
CA ASN A 120 -0.43 2.95 9.06
C ASN A 120 -1.13 2.20 10.20
N VAL A 121 -2.36 2.58 10.55
CA VAL A 121 -3.14 1.85 11.57
C VAL A 121 -3.42 0.42 11.14
N MET A 122 -3.82 0.20 9.88
CA MET A 122 -4.12 -1.13 9.35
C MET A 122 -2.86 -1.99 9.28
N ASN A 123 -1.74 -1.44 8.81
CA ASN A 123 -0.45 -2.14 8.73
C ASN A 123 0.09 -2.49 10.12
N ALA A 124 -0.05 -1.57 11.10
CA ALA A 124 0.34 -1.86 12.47
C ALA A 124 -0.48 -3.02 13.07
N TYR A 125 -1.77 -3.04 12.79
CA TYR A 125 -2.66 -4.13 13.23
C TYR A 125 -2.30 -5.47 12.56
N ALA A 126 -2.22 -5.52 11.24
CA ALA A 126 -1.88 -6.72 10.47
C ALA A 126 -0.48 -7.24 10.84
N GLY A 127 0.51 -6.35 10.95
CA GLY A 127 1.86 -6.70 11.40
C GLY A 127 1.87 -7.29 12.81
N SER A 128 1.07 -6.75 13.74
CA SER A 128 0.97 -7.31 15.09
C SER A 128 0.42 -8.74 15.11
N LEU A 129 -0.53 -9.04 14.22
CA LEU A 129 -1.06 -10.40 14.06
C LEU A 129 -0.03 -11.36 13.46
N ALA A 130 0.70 -10.90 12.43
CA ALA A 130 1.75 -11.69 11.81
C ALA A 130 2.86 -12.06 12.82
N TRP A 131 3.35 -11.09 13.60
CA TRP A 131 4.32 -11.33 14.66
C TRP A 131 3.78 -12.27 15.75
N SER A 132 2.55 -12.06 16.20
CA SER A 132 1.90 -12.93 17.17
C SER A 132 1.84 -14.37 16.68
N ASN A 133 1.45 -14.59 15.43
CA ASN A 133 1.36 -15.92 14.83
C ASN A 133 2.75 -16.57 14.68
N PHE A 134 3.74 -15.80 14.23
CA PHE A 134 5.11 -16.30 14.05
C PHE A 134 5.72 -16.74 15.38
N PHE A 135 5.74 -15.87 16.38
CA PHE A 135 6.38 -16.18 17.66
C PHE A 135 5.60 -17.20 18.48
N SER A 136 4.26 -17.23 18.41
CA SER A 136 3.50 -18.26 19.11
C SER A 136 3.80 -19.68 18.60
N ARG A 137 4.11 -19.82 17.32
CA ARG A 137 4.54 -21.10 16.74
C ARG A 137 5.98 -21.46 17.12
N LEU A 138 6.85 -20.46 17.23
CA LEU A 138 8.28 -20.66 17.52
C LEU A 138 8.55 -20.88 19.00
N THR A 139 7.91 -20.10 19.88
CA THR A 139 8.21 -20.06 21.31
C THR A 139 7.13 -20.68 22.19
N HIS A 140 5.98 -21.09 21.61
CA HIS A 140 4.80 -21.54 22.32
C HIS A 140 4.29 -20.53 23.37
N SER A 141 4.73 -19.29 23.31
CA SER A 141 4.34 -18.18 24.18
C SER A 141 3.32 -17.28 23.48
N HIS A 142 2.34 -16.78 24.23
CA HIS A 142 1.25 -15.96 23.70
C HIS A 142 1.20 -14.60 24.42
N PRO A 143 2.22 -13.74 24.27
CA PRO A 143 2.12 -12.38 24.77
C PRO A 143 0.95 -11.66 24.10
N GLY A 144 0.33 -10.74 24.83
CA GLY A 144 -0.84 -10.02 24.35
C GLY A 144 -0.57 -9.23 23.05
N ARG A 145 -1.61 -8.98 22.25
CA ARG A 145 -1.51 -8.27 20.96
C ARG A 145 -0.83 -6.91 21.06
N VAL A 146 -0.99 -6.21 22.18
CA VAL A 146 -0.40 -4.88 22.38
C VAL A 146 1.12 -4.96 22.35
N VAL A 147 1.71 -6.03 22.88
CA VAL A 147 3.18 -6.23 22.84
C VAL A 147 3.66 -6.29 21.40
N TRP A 148 2.98 -7.07 20.57
CA TRP A 148 3.35 -7.22 19.16
C TRP A 148 3.07 -5.97 18.32
N LEU A 149 2.05 -5.20 18.69
CA LEU A 149 1.77 -3.91 18.06
C LEU A 149 2.90 -2.91 18.34
N VAL A 150 3.30 -2.77 19.62
CA VAL A 150 4.42 -1.91 20.00
C VAL A 150 5.71 -2.36 19.34
N PHE A 151 5.98 -3.67 19.33
CA PHE A 151 7.14 -4.25 18.67
C PHE A 151 7.17 -3.93 17.16
N ASN A 152 6.05 -4.09 16.46
CA ASN A 152 5.94 -3.78 15.04
C ASN A 152 6.20 -2.29 14.75
N VAL A 153 5.60 -1.41 15.54
CA VAL A 153 5.79 0.05 15.39
C VAL A 153 7.23 0.45 15.73
N ALA A 154 7.84 -0.15 16.76
CA ALA A 154 9.23 0.13 17.12
C ALA A 154 10.21 -0.29 16.01
N ILE A 155 9.99 -1.45 15.37
CA ILE A 155 10.78 -1.88 14.20
C ILE A 155 10.60 -0.89 13.06
N ALA A 156 9.36 -0.50 12.75
CA ALA A 156 9.09 0.44 11.66
C ALA A 156 9.81 1.78 11.88
N LEU A 157 9.74 2.33 13.10
CA LEU A 157 10.45 3.56 13.46
C LEU A 157 11.98 3.39 13.35
N LEU A 158 12.51 2.27 13.83
CA LEU A 158 13.94 1.98 13.75
C LEU A 158 14.41 1.93 12.27
N LEU A 159 13.66 1.26 11.41
CA LEU A 159 13.98 1.17 9.99
C LEU A 159 13.91 2.52 9.29
N MET A 160 12.97 3.38 9.70
CA MET A 160 12.86 4.76 9.22
C MET A 160 14.08 5.60 9.64
N GLU A 161 14.46 5.57 10.91
CA GLU A 161 15.62 6.30 11.44
C GLU A 161 16.94 5.85 10.82
N LEU A 162 17.08 4.55 10.55
CA LEU A 162 18.27 4.01 9.89
C LEU A 162 18.32 4.28 8.39
N GLY A 163 17.27 4.85 7.80
CA GLY A 163 17.21 5.13 6.37
C GLY A 163 17.29 3.90 5.46
N ILE A 164 16.92 2.72 5.98
CA ILE A 164 17.06 1.42 5.30
C ILE A 164 15.95 1.19 4.24
N TYR A 165 15.21 2.21 3.88
CA TYR A 165 14.11 2.11 2.90
C TYR A 165 14.55 1.46 1.57
N ARG A 166 15.73 1.83 1.05
CA ARG A 166 16.26 1.24 -0.21
C ARG A 166 16.57 -0.25 -0.09
N LEU A 167 17.02 -0.70 1.08
CA LEU A 167 17.25 -2.12 1.32
C LEU A 167 15.92 -2.89 1.37
N LEU A 168 14.88 -2.29 1.93
CA LEU A 168 13.53 -2.86 1.94
C LEU A 168 12.96 -2.99 0.51
N GLU A 169 13.14 -2.00 -0.34
CA GLU A 169 12.73 -2.08 -1.75
C GLU A 169 13.43 -3.24 -2.48
N ALA A 170 14.74 -3.39 -2.28
CA ALA A 170 15.49 -4.50 -2.86
C ALA A 170 15.01 -5.88 -2.34
N THR A 171 14.72 -5.98 -1.03
CA THR A 171 14.19 -7.22 -0.44
C THR A 171 12.78 -7.54 -0.91
N LEU A 172 11.93 -6.53 -1.15
CA LEU A 172 10.60 -6.72 -1.75
C LEU A 172 10.69 -7.33 -3.15
N GLY A 173 11.69 -6.94 -3.96
CA GLY A 173 11.96 -7.54 -5.26
C GLY A 173 12.26 -9.04 -5.15
N ILE A 174 13.11 -9.44 -4.22
CA ILE A 174 13.42 -10.86 -3.96
C ILE A 174 12.19 -11.61 -3.47
N PHE A 175 11.44 -11.01 -2.52
CA PHE A 175 10.21 -11.59 -2.00
C PHE A 175 9.16 -11.80 -3.09
N SER A 176 9.02 -10.86 -4.02
CA SER A 176 8.08 -10.98 -5.14
C SER A 176 8.43 -12.18 -6.04
N ILE A 177 9.72 -12.42 -6.31
CA ILE A 177 10.18 -13.57 -7.09
C ILE A 177 9.82 -14.89 -6.37
N ILE A 178 10.04 -14.96 -5.06
CA ILE A 178 9.68 -16.12 -4.25
C ILE A 178 8.16 -16.34 -4.25
N ALA A 179 7.38 -15.28 -4.08
CA ALA A 179 5.91 -15.36 -4.08
C ALA A 179 5.35 -15.78 -5.46
N MET A 180 6.03 -15.40 -6.56
CA MET A 180 5.66 -15.85 -7.91
C MET A 180 5.98 -17.32 -8.15
N ALA A 181 7.04 -17.83 -7.52
CA ALA A 181 7.48 -19.23 -7.69
C ALA A 181 6.66 -20.21 -6.83
N TRP A 182 6.00 -19.74 -5.79
CA TRP A 182 5.19 -20.52 -4.86
C TRP A 182 3.73 -20.59 -5.29
#